data_825a5b24e2cbc6a62d08ad1ec90deaac
#
_entry.id   825a5b24e2cbc6a62d08ad1ec90deaac
#
_cell.length_a   1.000
_cell.length_b   1.000
_cell.length_c   1.000
_cell.angle_alpha   90.00
_cell.angle_beta   90.00
_cell.angle_gamma   90.00
#
_symmetry.space_group_name_H-M   'P 1'
#
loop_
_entity.id
_entity.type
_entity.pdbx_description
1 polymer ?
#
loop_
_entity_poly.entity_id
_entity_poly.type
_entity_poly.pdbx_seq_one_letter_code
_entity_poly.pdbx_strand_id
1 'polypeptide(L)'
;MHTTPSPDPAATAHAGPDTVAVPAPATPSDAPGEFVPHADPYAEAQAAAVENLLRCWARETDAPAPADGVLAVPLPASGTALTVPVRYWSPTGLHRFGAPRLAGAPLSAPPVDAVTVAALLVRETAGGRGDHGADLVARVADSVRRTAAILRDRPARPLRAHGAPAPAREADAAGTDLFLTAEQGLVLGHPLHPTPKSREGLTDAEALRYSPELRGSFPLHWLAVAPSVLATDSAWTERGRPVTAPRLTARLAGDGAAPPDGYAVLPLHPWQFRAVRDRPETAALLDAGLIRDLGVRGARWHPTSSLRTVHRTGAPAMLKLSLALHITNSRRENLRKELHRGVEVHRLLRRGLSRRWRAAHPDFDIVRDPAWLAVDAPDGGPVPGLDVVVRHNPFRPSDDVTCVAGLVAPDTDQPAARVPRSRLAGIVTRLAGRTGRPRGAVAAEWFLRYLRHVVRPVLWLDAHAGIALEAHQQNTLLLLDADGWPAGARYRDNQGYYFRESRRAELDARLPGIGAHSDTFVADRVTDERFAYYLAINNVFGVIGALGSQQLADERLLLAAFRRFLADAASDPALRHGPLPALLLDSPVLRCKANLLTRLHGLDELVGPVDTQSVYVTITNPLRC
;
A
#
# COMPACT_ATOMS: atom_id res chain seq x y z
N MET A 1 17.37 13.11 86.04
CA MET A 1 18.74 13.42 86.52
C MET A 1 19.69 12.94 85.39
N HIS A 2 20.36 13.90 84.79
CA HIS A 2 21.74 13.88 84.32
C HIS A 2 22.16 12.71 83.40
N THR A 3 22.86 12.79 82.29
CA THR A 3 23.57 13.86 81.56
C THR A 3 24.17 13.16 80.34
N THR A 4 24.26 13.82 79.23
CA THR A 4 25.15 13.56 78.09
C THR A 4 26.65 13.43 78.55
N PRO A 5 27.64 12.89 77.78
CA PRO A 5 27.98 13.34 76.43
C PRO A 5 28.59 12.28 75.44
N SER A 6 28.69 12.73 74.18
CA SER A 6 29.55 12.26 73.10
C SER A 6 31.06 12.27 73.43
N PRO A 7 31.99 11.55 72.71
CA PRO A 7 32.49 12.00 71.43
C PRO A 7 32.88 10.93 70.40
N ASP A 8 32.94 11.40 69.12
CA ASP A 8 33.66 10.89 67.97
C ASP A 8 35.20 10.68 68.18
N PRO A 9 35.93 9.81 67.43
CA PRO A 9 36.50 10.27 66.16
C PRO A 9 36.72 9.21 65.05
N ALA A 10 36.57 9.72 63.80
CA ALA A 10 37.39 9.50 62.62
C ALA A 10 38.07 8.15 62.32
N ALA A 11 37.78 7.59 61.10
CA ALA A 11 38.81 7.08 60.17
C ALA A 11 38.28 6.79 58.75
N THR A 12 38.82 7.51 57.81
CA THR A 12 39.31 7.18 56.47
C THR A 12 38.38 6.57 55.42
N ALA A 13 38.24 7.37 54.38
CA ALA A 13 37.68 7.13 53.06
C ALA A 13 38.43 6.07 52.26
N HIS A 14 37.66 5.25 51.52
CA HIS A 14 38.10 4.65 50.26
C HIS A 14 37.04 5.00 49.18
N ALA A 15 37.48 5.68 48.15
CA ALA A 15 36.73 6.02 46.95
C ALA A 15 36.48 4.76 46.10
N GLY A 16 35.25 4.45 45.79
CA GLY A 16 34.82 3.53 44.75
C GLY A 16 34.20 4.32 43.58
N PRO A 17 34.17 3.80 42.35
CA PRO A 17 33.96 4.60 41.12
C PRO A 17 32.53 5.06 40.96
N ASP A 18 32.41 6.25 40.38
CA ASP A 18 31.18 6.94 40.02
C ASP A 18 30.23 6.07 39.18
N THR A 19 29.10 5.71 39.74
CA THR A 19 27.91 5.26 39.00
C THR A 19 27.17 6.46 38.47
N VAL A 20 27.27 6.68 37.16
CA VAL A 20 26.44 7.65 36.44
C VAL A 20 24.96 7.25 36.55
N ALA A 21 24.19 8.05 37.26
CA ALA A 21 22.76 7.85 37.40
C ALA A 21 22.07 8.08 36.04
N VAL A 22 21.48 7.02 35.48
CA VAL A 22 20.58 7.11 34.34
C VAL A 22 19.28 7.77 34.79
N PRO A 23 18.83 8.88 34.19
CA PRO A 23 17.56 9.48 34.57
C PRO A 23 16.40 8.52 34.22
N ALA A 24 15.53 8.29 35.19
CA ALA A 24 14.30 7.52 35.02
C ALA A 24 13.42 8.14 33.93
N PRO A 25 12.74 7.31 33.10
CA PRO A 25 11.81 7.83 32.11
C PRO A 25 10.66 8.55 32.80
N ALA A 26 10.39 9.77 32.33
CA ALA A 26 9.28 10.59 32.83
C ALA A 26 7.95 9.84 32.70
N THR A 27 7.24 9.67 33.81
CA THR A 27 5.88 9.13 33.86
C THR A 27 4.95 10.04 33.05
N PRO A 28 4.10 9.51 32.16
CA PRO A 28 3.09 10.32 31.48
C PRO A 28 2.08 10.83 32.51
N SER A 29 1.88 12.12 32.55
CA SER A 29 0.82 12.78 33.33
C SER A 29 -0.56 12.34 32.82
N ASP A 30 -1.31 11.62 33.66
CA ASP A 30 -2.71 11.26 33.48
C ASP A 30 -3.61 12.50 33.74
N ALA A 31 -3.52 13.56 32.93
CA ALA A 31 -4.54 14.58 32.86
C ALA A 31 -5.67 14.09 31.95
N PRO A 32 -6.97 14.17 32.37
CA PRO A 32 -8.08 13.77 31.53
C PRO A 32 -8.09 14.63 30.27
N GLY A 33 -7.95 13.97 29.09
CA GLY A 33 -7.86 14.62 27.80
C GLY A 33 -9.13 15.42 27.52
N GLU A 34 -8.97 16.69 27.25
CA GLU A 34 -10.01 17.55 26.68
C GLU A 34 -10.57 16.91 25.41
N PHE A 35 -11.88 16.70 25.40
CA PHE A 35 -12.64 16.18 24.28
C PHE A 35 -12.53 17.18 23.12
N VAL A 36 -11.72 16.89 22.11
CA VAL A 36 -11.67 17.71 20.91
C VAL A 36 -12.93 17.38 20.10
N PRO A 37 -13.83 18.35 19.88
CA PRO A 37 -15.01 18.13 19.02
C PRO A 37 -14.57 17.66 17.63
N HIS A 38 -15.46 16.97 16.90
CA HIS A 38 -15.20 16.53 15.52
C HIS A 38 -14.47 17.63 14.77
N ALA A 39 -13.21 17.36 14.40
CA ALA A 39 -12.42 18.32 13.64
C ALA A 39 -13.15 18.56 12.31
N ASP A 40 -13.17 19.81 11.88
CA ASP A 40 -13.63 20.16 10.52
C ASP A 40 -12.94 19.23 9.52
N PRO A 41 -13.70 18.49 8.66
CA PRO A 41 -13.13 17.58 7.68
C PRO A 41 -12.06 18.21 6.79
N TYR A 42 -12.18 19.52 6.53
CA TYR A 42 -11.18 20.26 5.77
C TYR A 42 -9.89 20.46 6.57
N ALA A 43 -9.99 20.81 7.84
CA ALA A 43 -8.83 20.97 8.73
C ALA A 43 -8.09 19.63 8.91
N GLU A 44 -8.81 18.52 9.04
CA GLU A 44 -8.22 17.17 9.12
C GLU A 44 -7.51 16.79 7.81
N ALA A 45 -8.11 17.06 6.65
CA ALA A 45 -7.51 16.84 5.35
C ALA A 45 -6.24 17.67 5.13
N GLN A 46 -6.26 18.94 5.57
CA GLN A 46 -5.08 19.82 5.56
C GLN A 46 -3.95 19.27 6.43
N ALA A 47 -4.24 18.87 7.65
CA ALA A 47 -3.25 18.31 8.57
C ALA A 47 -2.62 17.02 8.01
N ALA A 48 -3.42 16.13 7.43
CA ALA A 48 -2.94 14.90 6.81
C ALA A 48 -2.04 15.17 5.57
N ALA A 49 -2.41 16.14 4.73
CA ALA A 49 -1.61 16.52 3.56
C ALA A 49 -0.28 17.17 3.96
N VAL A 50 -0.28 18.06 4.96
CA VAL A 50 0.95 18.65 5.54
C VAL A 50 1.87 17.55 6.09
N GLU A 51 1.33 16.62 6.90
CA GLU A 51 2.14 15.50 7.42
C GLU A 51 2.75 14.67 6.30
N ASN A 52 2.01 14.38 5.23
CA ASN A 52 2.52 13.59 4.10
C ASN A 52 3.63 14.32 3.34
N LEU A 53 3.49 15.63 3.08
CA LEU A 53 4.53 16.43 2.45
C LEU A 53 5.80 16.47 3.29
N LEU A 54 5.67 16.70 4.59
CA LEU A 54 6.81 16.78 5.52
C LEU A 54 7.48 15.41 5.72
N ARG A 55 6.72 14.30 5.74
CA ARG A 55 7.29 12.94 5.77
C ARG A 55 8.08 12.62 4.51
N CYS A 56 7.54 12.99 3.33
CA CYS A 56 8.27 12.85 2.08
C CYS A 56 9.55 13.67 2.11
N TRP A 57 9.46 14.95 2.47
CA TRP A 57 10.62 15.84 2.55
C TRP A 57 11.67 15.30 3.52
N ALA A 58 11.30 14.97 4.77
CA ALA A 58 12.24 14.48 5.78
C ALA A 58 12.94 13.18 5.33
N ARG A 59 12.20 12.26 4.70
CA ARG A 59 12.76 11.01 4.18
C ARG A 59 13.68 11.24 2.98
N GLU A 60 13.28 12.11 2.05
CA GLU A 60 13.99 12.32 0.79
C GLU A 60 15.22 13.20 0.94
N THR A 61 15.31 13.95 2.05
CA THR A 61 16.51 14.71 2.46
C THR A 61 17.33 14.01 3.53
N ASP A 62 16.91 12.82 3.98
CA ASP A 62 17.51 12.08 5.12
C ASP A 62 17.68 12.98 6.36
N ALA A 63 16.65 13.77 6.67
CA ALA A 63 16.67 14.77 7.73
C ALA A 63 16.93 14.12 9.11
N PRO A 64 17.87 14.65 9.90
CA PRO A 64 18.14 14.12 11.24
C PRO A 64 17.01 14.45 12.22
N ALA A 65 16.93 13.67 13.31
CA ALA A 65 16.00 13.96 14.41
C ALA A 65 16.33 15.32 15.05
N PRO A 66 15.37 16.25 15.16
CA PRO A 66 15.62 17.53 15.80
C PRO A 66 15.79 17.39 17.31
N ALA A 67 16.82 18.03 17.88
CA ALA A 67 17.16 17.91 19.29
C ALA A 67 16.17 18.65 20.21
N ASP A 68 15.55 19.71 19.72
CA ASP A 68 14.63 20.58 20.45
C ASP A 68 13.14 20.27 20.22
N GLY A 69 12.84 19.19 19.50
CA GLY A 69 11.46 18.82 19.16
C GLY A 69 10.81 19.71 18.09
N VAL A 70 11.60 20.54 17.38
CA VAL A 70 11.13 21.40 16.29
C VAL A 70 11.92 21.12 15.03
N LEU A 71 11.27 20.61 14.00
CA LEU A 71 11.88 20.42 12.69
C LEU A 71 11.96 21.76 11.96
N ALA A 72 13.17 22.16 11.57
CA ALA A 72 13.40 23.28 10.67
C ALA A 72 13.48 22.76 9.23
N VAL A 73 12.62 23.29 8.35
CA VAL A 73 12.68 23.04 6.90
C VAL A 73 13.24 24.30 6.25
N PRO A 74 14.52 24.31 5.85
CA PRO A 74 15.15 25.48 5.24
C PRO A 74 14.54 25.76 3.87
N LEU A 75 14.27 27.03 3.59
CA LEU A 75 13.70 27.54 2.35
C LEU A 75 14.57 28.69 1.81
N PRO A 76 15.83 28.41 1.41
CA PRO A 76 16.79 29.45 1.01
C PRO A 76 16.32 30.24 -0.22
N ALA A 77 15.67 29.63 -1.21
CA ALA A 77 15.13 30.33 -2.38
C ALA A 77 13.99 31.30 -2.00
N SER A 78 13.35 31.07 -0.86
CA SER A 78 12.28 31.92 -0.30
C SER A 78 12.80 32.87 0.78
N GLY A 79 14.07 32.79 1.18
CA GLY A 79 14.69 33.62 2.23
C GLY A 79 14.14 33.36 3.63
N THR A 80 13.60 32.17 3.92
CA THR A 80 12.94 31.84 5.20
C THR A 80 13.11 30.35 5.53
N ALA A 81 12.36 29.85 6.52
CA ALA A 81 12.24 28.44 6.87
C ALA A 81 10.82 28.14 7.38
N LEU A 82 10.42 26.86 7.33
CA LEU A 82 9.28 26.41 8.13
C LEU A 82 9.78 25.86 9.47
N THR A 83 9.08 26.21 10.52
CA THR A 83 9.24 25.63 11.86
C THR A 83 8.05 24.73 12.13
N VAL A 84 8.33 23.45 12.43
CA VAL A 84 7.32 22.40 12.53
C VAL A 84 7.48 21.68 13.87
N PRO A 85 6.51 21.77 14.79
CA PRO A 85 6.54 20.98 16.03
C PRO A 85 6.53 19.47 15.71
N VAL A 86 7.44 18.72 16.31
CA VAL A 86 7.52 17.26 16.16
C VAL A 86 6.78 16.62 17.32
N ARG A 87 5.68 15.91 17.03
CA ARG A 87 4.90 15.14 18.01
C ARG A 87 5.46 13.74 18.22
N TYR A 88 6.06 13.18 17.20
CA TYR A 88 6.71 11.87 17.21
C TYR A 88 7.74 11.79 16.07
N TRP A 89 8.98 11.45 16.42
CA TRP A 89 10.01 11.17 15.43
C TRP A 89 10.20 9.67 15.29
N SER A 90 9.91 9.14 14.12
CA SER A 90 9.95 7.71 13.81
C SER A 90 11.28 7.34 13.14
N PRO A 91 12.07 6.42 13.69
CA PRO A 91 13.26 5.90 13.01
C PRO A 91 12.96 5.31 11.64
N THR A 92 11.73 4.83 11.42
CA THR A 92 11.29 4.25 10.15
C THR A 92 10.60 5.25 9.22
N GLY A 93 10.55 6.54 9.60
CA GLY A 93 10.06 7.65 8.79
C GLY A 93 8.55 7.90 8.86
N LEU A 94 7.80 7.25 9.75
CA LEU A 94 6.38 7.55 9.97
C LEU A 94 6.22 8.60 11.07
N HIS A 95 6.86 9.74 10.87
CA HIS A 95 6.83 10.88 11.79
C HIS A 95 5.42 11.44 12.00
N ARG A 96 5.21 12.13 13.14
CA ARG A 96 4.00 12.90 13.43
C ARG A 96 4.39 14.34 13.68
N PHE A 97 3.71 15.25 12.98
CA PHE A 97 4.01 16.66 13.02
C PHE A 97 2.84 17.49 13.57
N GLY A 98 3.16 18.64 14.14
CA GLY A 98 2.21 19.72 14.38
C GLY A 98 2.04 20.61 13.16
N ALA A 99 1.25 21.65 13.30
CA ALA A 99 1.00 22.60 12.23
C ALA A 99 2.26 23.47 11.97
N PRO A 100 2.75 23.57 10.72
CA PRO A 100 3.94 24.35 10.38
C PRO A 100 3.68 25.85 10.45
N ARG A 101 4.73 26.64 10.75
CA ARG A 101 4.72 28.11 10.70
C ARG A 101 5.94 28.61 9.95
N LEU A 102 5.85 29.77 9.35
CA LEU A 102 7.03 30.46 8.82
C LEU A 102 7.92 30.94 9.98
N ALA A 103 9.22 30.79 9.83
CA ALA A 103 10.19 31.28 10.80
C ALA A 103 10.06 32.82 10.96
N GLY A 104 10.06 33.30 12.21
CA GLY A 104 9.89 34.71 12.52
C GLY A 104 8.46 35.26 12.38
N ALA A 105 7.47 34.43 12.01
CA ALA A 105 6.08 34.86 11.97
C ALA A 105 5.54 35.15 13.39
N PRO A 106 4.70 36.18 13.56
CA PRO A 106 4.02 36.42 14.82
C PRO A 106 3.29 35.19 15.34
N LEU A 107 3.18 35.01 16.66
CA LEU A 107 2.46 33.88 17.26
C LEU A 107 0.98 33.83 16.85
N SER A 108 0.39 35.00 16.54
CA SER A 108 -0.98 35.12 16.03
C SER A 108 -1.16 34.77 14.57
N ALA A 109 -0.06 34.60 13.79
CA ALA A 109 -0.15 34.20 12.39
C ALA A 109 -0.75 32.79 12.27
N PRO A 110 -1.63 32.56 11.29
CA PRO A 110 -2.17 31.20 11.06
C PRO A 110 -1.06 30.22 10.67
N PRO A 111 -1.24 28.91 10.95
CA PRO A 111 -0.36 27.88 10.41
C PRO A 111 -0.34 27.90 8.87
N VAL A 112 0.77 27.45 8.29
CA VAL A 112 0.92 27.32 6.84
C VAL A 112 0.11 26.11 6.36
N ASP A 113 -0.75 26.29 5.36
CA ASP A 113 -1.57 25.22 4.78
C ASP A 113 -0.76 24.32 3.82
N ALA A 114 -1.35 23.18 3.45
CA ALA A 114 -0.68 22.17 2.63
C ALA A 114 -0.32 22.68 1.22
N VAL A 115 -1.14 23.53 0.63
CA VAL A 115 -0.91 24.09 -0.71
C VAL A 115 0.27 25.06 -0.67
N THR A 116 0.33 25.90 0.34
CA THR A 116 1.46 26.81 0.58
C THR A 116 2.75 26.05 0.89
N VAL A 117 2.70 25.00 1.74
CA VAL A 117 3.87 24.12 1.98
C VAL A 117 4.36 23.52 0.66
N ALA A 118 3.46 22.99 -0.17
CA ALA A 118 3.82 22.43 -1.47
C ALA A 118 4.47 23.48 -2.39
N ALA A 119 3.89 24.68 -2.48
CA ALA A 119 4.43 25.78 -3.29
C ALA A 119 5.82 26.21 -2.83
N LEU A 120 6.05 26.28 -1.53
CA LEU A 120 7.37 26.59 -0.95
C LEU A 120 8.40 25.50 -1.30
N LEU A 121 8.06 24.21 -1.11
CA LEU A 121 8.94 23.08 -1.44
C LEU A 121 9.26 23.03 -2.95
N VAL A 122 8.29 23.31 -3.80
CA VAL A 122 8.50 23.43 -5.25
C VAL A 122 9.49 24.52 -5.57
N ARG A 123 9.36 25.70 -4.95
CA ARG A 123 10.28 26.81 -5.17
C ARG A 123 11.73 26.49 -4.81
N GLU A 124 11.93 25.69 -3.74
CA GLU A 124 13.27 25.27 -3.32
C GLU A 124 13.95 24.30 -4.31
N THR A 125 13.16 23.50 -5.01
CA THR A 125 13.65 22.52 -5.98
C THR A 125 13.73 23.09 -7.40
N ALA A 126 13.05 24.20 -7.68
CA ALA A 126 12.94 24.83 -8.98
C ALA A 126 14.20 25.65 -9.35
N GLY A 127 15.38 25.09 -9.19
CA GLY A 127 16.63 25.63 -9.80
C GLY A 127 16.54 25.74 -11.34
N GLY A 128 15.39 26.22 -11.86
CA GLY A 128 15.21 26.64 -13.24
C GLY A 128 14.61 25.63 -14.21
N ARG A 129 13.89 24.58 -13.81
CA ARG A 129 13.30 23.63 -14.76
C ARG A 129 11.83 23.28 -14.45
N GLY A 130 10.94 23.89 -15.23
CA GLY A 130 9.75 23.23 -15.78
C GLY A 130 8.43 23.36 -15.04
N ASP A 131 7.37 23.24 -15.81
CA ASP A 131 5.93 23.24 -15.56
C ASP A 131 5.42 22.28 -14.45
N HIS A 132 6.21 21.30 -14.04
CA HIS A 132 5.78 20.22 -13.15
C HIS A 132 5.55 20.66 -11.69
N GLY A 133 6.13 21.79 -11.28
CA GLY A 133 5.90 22.34 -9.96
C GLY A 133 4.47 22.81 -9.75
N ALA A 134 3.90 23.50 -10.73
CA ALA A 134 2.51 23.94 -10.71
C ALA A 134 1.54 22.75 -10.67
N ASP A 135 1.82 21.68 -11.44
CA ASP A 135 1.07 20.42 -11.42
C ASP A 135 1.07 19.79 -10.01
N LEU A 136 2.21 19.71 -9.33
CA LEU A 136 2.27 19.20 -7.95
C LEU A 136 1.39 20.01 -7.00
N VAL A 137 1.47 21.36 -7.05
CA VAL A 137 0.66 22.24 -6.18
C VAL A 137 -0.83 22.02 -6.44
N ALA A 138 -1.26 21.97 -7.71
CA ALA A 138 -2.64 21.69 -8.09
C ALA A 138 -3.12 20.33 -7.59
N ARG A 139 -2.28 19.28 -7.68
CA ARG A 139 -2.59 17.95 -7.18
C ARG A 139 -2.65 17.88 -5.67
N VAL A 140 -1.85 18.65 -4.94
CA VAL A 140 -1.98 18.76 -3.47
C VAL A 140 -3.32 19.39 -3.12
N ALA A 141 -3.71 20.47 -3.79
CA ALA A 141 -5.01 21.11 -3.59
C ALA A 141 -6.18 20.14 -3.90
N ASP A 142 -6.13 19.40 -5.03
CA ASP A 142 -7.14 18.37 -5.36
C ASP A 142 -7.15 17.25 -4.30
N SER A 143 -5.99 16.78 -3.84
CA SER A 143 -5.88 15.74 -2.81
C SER A 143 -6.52 16.18 -1.49
N VAL A 144 -6.27 17.41 -1.03
CA VAL A 144 -6.89 18.00 0.17
C VAL A 144 -8.41 18.08 -0.01
N ARG A 145 -8.89 18.67 -1.11
CA ARG A 145 -10.31 18.81 -1.40
C ARG A 145 -11.04 17.45 -1.40
N ARG A 146 -10.45 16.45 -2.06
CA ARG A 146 -11.02 15.10 -2.12
C ARG A 146 -10.98 14.40 -0.78
N THR A 147 -9.91 14.53 -0.02
CA THR A 147 -9.83 13.97 1.33
C THR A 147 -10.90 14.58 2.23
N ALA A 148 -11.09 15.91 2.20
CA ALA A 148 -12.14 16.59 2.95
C ALA A 148 -13.56 16.11 2.55
N ALA A 149 -13.80 15.95 1.23
CA ALA A 149 -15.07 15.42 0.73
C ALA A 149 -15.29 13.96 1.20
N ILE A 150 -14.24 13.12 1.16
CA ILE A 150 -14.32 11.74 1.65
C ILE A 150 -14.65 11.72 3.14
N LEU A 151 -13.96 12.50 3.96
CA LEU A 151 -14.20 12.55 5.41
C LEU A 151 -15.63 13.03 5.74
N ARG A 152 -16.16 14.00 4.97
CA ARG A 152 -17.51 14.53 5.15
C ARG A 152 -18.59 13.56 4.69
N ASP A 153 -18.41 12.95 3.51
CA ASP A 153 -19.47 12.23 2.78
C ASP A 153 -19.37 10.70 2.95
N ARG A 154 -18.35 10.20 3.68
CA ARG A 154 -18.18 8.77 3.93
C ARG A 154 -19.36 8.21 4.71
N PRO A 155 -20.09 7.23 4.19
CA PRO A 155 -21.19 6.60 4.92
C PRO A 155 -20.69 5.97 6.23
N ALA A 156 -21.44 6.14 7.30
CA ALA A 156 -21.15 5.48 8.57
C ALA A 156 -21.06 3.95 8.36
N ARG A 157 -20.13 3.32 9.06
CA ARG A 157 -20.04 1.87 9.08
C ARG A 157 -21.19 1.33 9.92
N PRO A 158 -21.97 0.34 9.44
CA PRO A 158 -22.94 -0.35 10.29
C PRO A 158 -22.19 -0.89 11.53
N LEU A 159 -22.52 -0.37 12.70
CA LEU A 159 -21.95 -0.83 13.97
C LEU A 159 -22.41 -2.27 14.20
N ARG A 160 -21.55 -3.26 13.96
CA ARG A 160 -21.72 -4.56 14.58
C ARG A 160 -21.18 -4.49 16.00
N ALA A 161 -22.04 -4.75 16.98
CA ALA A 161 -21.60 -5.03 18.34
C ALA A 161 -20.63 -6.24 18.25
N HIS A 162 -19.38 -6.05 18.69
CA HIS A 162 -18.38 -7.10 18.74
C HIS A 162 -18.90 -8.18 19.70
N GLY A 163 -19.13 -9.39 19.21
CA GLY A 163 -19.66 -10.52 19.97
C GLY A 163 -21.11 -10.91 19.66
N ALA A 164 -21.80 -10.23 18.73
CA ALA A 164 -23.11 -10.68 18.29
C ALA A 164 -23.01 -12.01 17.51
N PRO A 165 -23.84 -13.03 17.81
CA PRO A 165 -23.86 -14.27 17.05
C PRO A 165 -24.18 -14.01 15.57
N ALA A 166 -23.67 -14.87 14.69
CA ALA A 166 -23.95 -14.78 13.26
C ALA A 166 -25.46 -14.84 13.00
N PRO A 167 -26.01 -13.99 12.10
CA PRO A 167 -27.43 -14.01 11.80
C PRO A 167 -27.84 -15.32 11.15
N ALA A 168 -29.00 -15.81 11.55
CA ALA A 168 -29.56 -17.12 11.15
C ALA A 168 -30.14 -17.14 9.72
N ARG A 169 -30.07 -16.06 8.95
CA ARG A 169 -30.62 -15.96 7.58
C ARG A 169 -29.58 -15.45 6.58
N GLU A 170 -29.51 -16.09 5.41
CA GLU A 170 -28.63 -15.75 4.29
C GLU A 170 -28.74 -14.29 3.81
N ALA A 171 -29.90 -13.65 3.96
CA ALA A 171 -30.11 -12.24 3.59
C ALA A 171 -29.32 -11.23 4.46
N ASP A 172 -28.98 -11.59 5.71
CA ASP A 172 -28.20 -10.77 6.63
C ASP A 172 -26.70 -11.08 6.57
N ALA A 173 -26.29 -12.17 5.91
CA ALA A 173 -24.90 -12.55 5.70
C ALA A 173 -24.17 -11.62 4.70
N ALA A 174 -24.89 -10.82 3.91
CA ALA A 174 -24.33 -9.77 3.04
C ALA A 174 -23.62 -8.64 3.82
N GLY A 175 -23.65 -8.67 5.16
CA GLY A 175 -23.26 -7.53 6.01
C GLY A 175 -21.78 -7.36 6.32
N THR A 176 -20.86 -8.30 6.07
CA THR A 176 -19.48 -8.08 6.50
C THR A 176 -18.46 -8.85 5.67
N ASP A 177 -18.18 -8.36 4.50
CA ASP A 177 -16.98 -8.73 3.75
C ASP A 177 -15.78 -7.96 4.34
N LEU A 178 -14.98 -8.64 5.19
CA LEU A 178 -13.84 -8.01 5.88
C LEU A 178 -12.73 -7.64 4.91
N PHE A 179 -12.58 -8.40 3.82
CA PHE A 179 -11.67 -8.03 2.73
C PHE A 179 -12.07 -6.68 2.12
N LEU A 180 -13.33 -6.54 1.71
CA LEU A 180 -13.82 -5.29 1.13
C LEU A 180 -13.74 -4.12 2.13
N THR A 181 -14.02 -4.38 3.40
CA THR A 181 -13.90 -3.39 4.47
C THR A 181 -12.48 -2.81 4.57
N ALA A 182 -11.47 -3.69 4.52
CA ALA A 182 -10.06 -3.27 4.56
C ALA A 182 -9.67 -2.47 3.31
N GLU A 183 -10.14 -2.89 2.13
CA GLU A 183 -9.92 -2.19 0.86
C GLU A 183 -10.53 -0.78 0.84
N GLN A 184 -11.61 -0.58 1.55
CA GLN A 184 -12.32 0.70 1.70
C GLN A 184 -11.76 1.59 2.82
N GLY A 185 -10.84 1.08 3.66
CA GLY A 185 -10.34 1.76 4.86
C GLY A 185 -9.22 2.78 4.61
N LEU A 186 -8.69 2.91 3.40
CA LEU A 186 -7.55 3.77 3.09
C LEU A 186 -7.96 5.24 2.86
N VAL A 187 -8.68 5.84 3.80
CA VAL A 187 -9.26 7.19 3.67
C VAL A 187 -8.19 8.26 3.44
N LEU A 188 -7.13 8.29 4.23
CA LEU A 188 -6.06 9.27 4.11
C LEU A 188 -5.01 8.90 3.04
N GLY A 189 -5.07 7.69 2.49
CA GLY A 189 -4.17 7.20 1.44
C GLY A 189 -2.78 6.84 1.93
N HIS A 190 -1.79 6.88 1.02
CA HIS A 190 -0.42 6.51 1.31
C HIS A 190 0.29 7.59 2.15
N PRO A 191 0.79 7.28 3.36
CA PRO A 191 1.31 8.29 4.29
C PRO A 191 2.63 8.94 3.85
N LEU A 192 3.29 8.40 2.84
CA LEU A 192 4.55 8.86 2.26
C LEU A 192 4.39 9.16 0.77
N HIS A 193 3.27 9.78 0.41
CA HIS A 193 3.00 10.28 -0.93
C HIS A 193 2.45 11.72 -0.83
N PRO A 194 2.95 12.69 -1.64
CA PRO A 194 2.54 14.09 -1.52
C PRO A 194 1.09 14.34 -1.91
N THR A 195 0.52 13.52 -2.81
CA THR A 195 -0.82 13.70 -3.38
C THR A 195 -1.63 12.40 -3.40
N PRO A 196 -1.85 11.72 -2.25
CA PRO A 196 -2.35 10.35 -2.24
C PRO A 196 -3.80 10.20 -2.71
N LYS A 197 -4.59 11.29 -2.71
CA LYS A 197 -6.00 11.28 -3.10
C LYS A 197 -6.32 12.12 -4.34
N SER A 198 -5.32 12.71 -5.00
CA SER A 198 -5.55 13.36 -6.29
C SER A 198 -6.02 12.35 -7.34
N ARG A 199 -7.11 12.68 -8.03
CA ARG A 199 -7.76 11.85 -9.06
C ARG A 199 -8.32 12.74 -10.16
N GLU A 200 -7.44 13.22 -10.99
CA GLU A 200 -7.82 14.12 -12.08
C GLU A 200 -8.79 13.42 -13.04
N GLY A 201 -9.78 14.17 -13.52
CA GLY A 201 -10.79 13.69 -14.45
C GLY A 201 -12.03 13.05 -13.77
N LEU A 202 -12.07 12.86 -12.45
CA LEU A 202 -13.30 12.49 -11.72
C LEU A 202 -14.07 13.73 -11.27
N THR A 203 -15.36 13.77 -11.56
CA THR A 203 -16.31 14.69 -10.93
C THR A 203 -16.61 14.23 -9.49
N ASP A 204 -17.19 15.10 -8.66
CA ASP A 204 -17.55 14.73 -7.28
C ASP A 204 -18.63 13.64 -7.23
N ALA A 205 -19.60 13.68 -8.14
CA ALA A 205 -20.63 12.64 -8.27
C ALA A 205 -20.04 11.28 -8.68
N GLU A 206 -19.02 11.27 -9.51
CA GLU A 206 -18.28 10.06 -9.89
C GLU A 206 -17.40 9.57 -8.76
N ALA A 207 -16.78 10.48 -7.99
CA ALA A 207 -16.02 10.12 -6.80
C ALA A 207 -16.89 9.39 -5.78
N LEU A 208 -18.12 9.84 -5.53
CA LEU A 208 -19.09 9.14 -4.66
C LEU A 208 -19.36 7.70 -5.14
N ARG A 209 -19.44 7.50 -6.44
CA ARG A 209 -19.79 6.22 -7.05
C ARG A 209 -18.61 5.27 -7.17
N TYR A 210 -17.42 5.80 -7.51
CA TYR A 210 -16.25 5.01 -7.92
C TYR A 210 -15.13 4.93 -6.88
N SER A 211 -15.27 5.64 -5.75
CA SER A 211 -14.24 5.61 -4.70
C SER A 211 -14.49 4.52 -3.67
N PRO A 212 -13.49 3.67 -3.39
CA PRO A 212 -13.60 2.67 -2.32
C PRO A 212 -13.79 3.33 -0.95
N GLU A 213 -13.14 4.44 -0.70
CA GLU A 213 -13.23 5.18 0.56
C GLU A 213 -14.66 5.66 0.85
N LEU A 214 -15.43 5.93 -0.17
CA LEU A 214 -16.85 6.30 -0.06
C LEU A 214 -17.80 5.09 -0.14
N ARG A 215 -17.25 3.87 -0.07
CA ARG A 215 -18.00 2.61 -0.18
C ARG A 215 -18.82 2.51 -1.46
N GLY A 216 -18.31 3.12 -2.52
CA GLY A 216 -18.95 3.16 -3.83
C GLY A 216 -19.19 1.77 -4.40
N SER A 217 -20.20 1.68 -5.25
CA SER A 217 -20.46 0.49 -6.05
C SER A 217 -21.18 0.86 -7.34
N PHE A 218 -20.93 0.10 -8.39
CA PHE A 218 -21.48 0.39 -9.71
C PHE A 218 -21.59 -0.87 -10.57
N PRO A 219 -22.56 -0.94 -11.49
CA PRO A 219 -22.54 -1.93 -12.56
C PRO A 219 -21.47 -1.61 -13.57
N LEU A 220 -20.89 -2.63 -14.21
CA LEU A 220 -19.84 -2.46 -15.22
C LEU A 220 -20.44 -2.04 -16.56
N HIS A 221 -19.59 -1.42 -17.38
CA HIS A 221 -19.86 -1.18 -18.80
C HIS A 221 -19.40 -2.42 -19.59
N TRP A 222 -20.20 -2.91 -20.51
CA TRP A 222 -19.91 -4.10 -21.29
C TRP A 222 -19.79 -3.80 -22.75
N LEU A 223 -18.79 -4.39 -23.41
CA LEU A 223 -18.65 -4.40 -24.86
C LEU A 223 -18.80 -5.83 -25.38
N ALA A 224 -19.41 -5.99 -26.53
CA ALA A 224 -19.26 -7.19 -27.35
C ALA A 224 -18.07 -7.01 -28.27
N VAL A 225 -17.18 -8.00 -28.35
CA VAL A 225 -15.92 -7.96 -29.11
C VAL A 225 -15.93 -9.09 -30.13
N ALA A 226 -15.77 -8.75 -31.42
CA ALA A 226 -15.70 -9.72 -32.50
C ALA A 226 -14.46 -10.61 -32.36
N PRO A 227 -14.52 -11.90 -32.75
CA PRO A 227 -13.37 -12.81 -32.65
C PRO A 227 -12.12 -12.35 -33.41
N SER A 228 -12.29 -11.60 -34.51
CA SER A 228 -11.20 -11.08 -35.36
C SER A 228 -10.30 -10.04 -34.70
N VAL A 229 -10.80 -9.37 -33.64
CA VAL A 229 -10.06 -8.34 -32.89
C VAL A 229 -9.94 -8.68 -31.40
N LEU A 230 -10.31 -9.90 -31.02
CA LEU A 230 -10.22 -10.37 -29.65
C LEU A 230 -8.84 -10.98 -29.38
N ALA A 231 -8.09 -10.34 -28.50
CA ALA A 231 -6.87 -10.93 -27.91
C ALA A 231 -7.18 -11.49 -26.52
N THR A 232 -6.73 -12.71 -26.24
CA THR A 232 -7.03 -13.37 -24.96
C THR A 232 -6.03 -14.47 -24.65
N ASP A 233 -5.80 -14.70 -23.35
CA ASP A 233 -5.09 -15.87 -22.87
C ASP A 233 -5.71 -16.35 -21.55
N SER A 234 -5.66 -17.67 -21.30
CA SER A 234 -6.16 -18.26 -20.08
C SER A 234 -5.39 -19.53 -19.71
N ALA A 235 -4.95 -19.56 -18.47
CA ALA A 235 -4.49 -20.76 -17.77
C ALA A 235 -5.45 -21.16 -16.63
N TRP A 236 -6.64 -20.58 -16.58
CA TRP A 236 -7.69 -20.93 -15.62
C TRP A 236 -8.16 -22.37 -15.82
N THR A 237 -8.31 -23.08 -14.72
CA THR A 237 -8.84 -24.45 -14.76
C THR A 237 -9.89 -24.65 -13.67
N GLU A 238 -10.96 -25.37 -14.01
CA GLU A 238 -11.97 -25.82 -13.09
C GLU A 238 -12.05 -27.34 -13.14
N ARG A 239 -11.89 -28.00 -12.00
CA ARG A 239 -11.85 -29.48 -11.92
C ARG A 239 -10.93 -30.12 -12.97
N GLY A 240 -9.76 -29.49 -13.16
CA GLY A 240 -8.75 -29.95 -14.13
C GLY A 240 -9.02 -29.60 -15.60
N ARG A 241 -10.14 -29.00 -15.96
CA ARG A 241 -10.49 -28.62 -17.33
C ARG A 241 -10.16 -27.14 -17.58
N PRO A 242 -9.53 -26.80 -18.72
CA PRO A 242 -9.29 -25.41 -19.09
C PRO A 242 -10.60 -24.62 -19.26
N VAL A 243 -10.59 -23.36 -18.82
CA VAL A 243 -11.71 -22.43 -19.02
C VAL A 243 -11.16 -21.20 -19.74
N THR A 244 -11.77 -20.86 -20.87
CA THR A 244 -11.36 -19.68 -21.64
C THR A 244 -11.75 -18.38 -20.96
N ALA A 245 -11.01 -17.31 -21.18
CA ALA A 245 -11.31 -16.01 -20.60
C ALA A 245 -12.68 -15.46 -21.06
N PRO A 246 -13.10 -15.58 -22.33
CA PRO A 246 -14.46 -15.23 -22.74
C PRO A 246 -15.57 -15.96 -21.97
N ARG A 247 -15.37 -17.24 -21.66
CA ARG A 247 -16.34 -18.00 -20.87
C ARG A 247 -16.43 -17.50 -19.41
N LEU A 248 -15.28 -17.04 -18.85
CA LEU A 248 -15.26 -16.47 -17.50
C LEU A 248 -16.01 -15.14 -17.47
N THR A 249 -15.74 -14.24 -18.41
CA THR A 249 -16.40 -12.93 -18.46
C THR A 249 -17.89 -13.06 -18.77
N ALA A 250 -18.30 -13.98 -19.65
CA ALA A 250 -19.72 -14.26 -19.90
C ALA A 250 -20.46 -14.71 -18.62
N ARG A 251 -19.87 -15.59 -17.80
CA ARG A 251 -20.45 -16.01 -16.51
C ARG A 251 -20.55 -14.85 -15.51
N LEU A 252 -19.55 -13.94 -15.50
CA LEU A 252 -19.55 -12.79 -14.59
C LEU A 252 -20.55 -11.73 -15.02
N ALA A 253 -20.81 -11.60 -16.32
CA ALA A 253 -21.84 -10.73 -16.89
C ALA A 253 -23.26 -11.22 -16.56
N GLY A 254 -23.46 -12.55 -16.54
CA GLY A 254 -24.79 -13.16 -16.39
C GLY A 254 -25.71 -12.80 -17.56
N ASP A 255 -27.01 -12.96 -17.37
CA ASP A 255 -28.03 -12.68 -18.39
C ASP A 255 -28.13 -11.18 -18.76
N GLY A 256 -27.48 -10.32 -17.97
CA GLY A 256 -27.53 -8.87 -18.15
C GLY A 256 -26.78 -8.35 -19.38
N ALA A 257 -25.84 -9.11 -19.98
CA ALA A 257 -25.03 -8.67 -21.11
C ALA A 257 -24.87 -9.81 -22.14
N ALA A 258 -25.97 -10.14 -22.82
CA ALA A 258 -25.94 -11.10 -23.93
C ALA A 258 -25.33 -10.45 -25.17
N PRO A 259 -24.14 -10.93 -25.65
CA PRO A 259 -23.56 -10.44 -26.88
C PRO A 259 -24.25 -11.05 -28.10
N PRO A 260 -24.07 -10.51 -29.30
CA PRO A 260 -24.40 -11.20 -30.54
C PRO A 260 -23.64 -12.53 -30.65
N ASP A 261 -24.18 -13.46 -31.45
CA ASP A 261 -23.55 -14.76 -31.67
C ASP A 261 -22.10 -14.64 -32.10
N GLY A 262 -21.23 -15.42 -31.46
CA GLY A 262 -19.79 -15.45 -31.74
C GLY A 262 -18.98 -14.31 -31.08
N TYR A 263 -19.60 -13.28 -30.52
CA TYR A 263 -18.88 -12.21 -29.83
C TYR A 263 -18.55 -12.59 -28.38
N ALA A 264 -17.40 -12.12 -27.91
CA ALA A 264 -17.03 -12.20 -26.49
C ALA A 264 -17.50 -10.95 -25.74
N VAL A 265 -17.75 -11.06 -24.42
CA VAL A 265 -18.07 -9.89 -23.59
C VAL A 265 -16.83 -9.41 -22.84
N LEU A 266 -16.55 -8.11 -22.96
CA LEU A 266 -15.45 -7.42 -22.28
C LEU A 266 -16.01 -6.44 -21.26
N PRO A 267 -15.74 -6.61 -19.96
CA PRO A 267 -16.11 -5.63 -18.94
C PRO A 267 -15.13 -4.47 -18.90
N LEU A 268 -15.68 -3.27 -18.78
CA LEU A 268 -14.92 -2.03 -18.58
C LEU A 268 -15.46 -1.26 -17.37
N HIS A 269 -14.61 -0.43 -16.79
CA HIS A 269 -15.06 0.60 -15.87
C HIS A 269 -15.93 1.64 -16.64
N PRO A 270 -17.11 2.06 -16.15
CA PRO A 270 -17.97 3.00 -16.88
C PRO A 270 -17.27 4.30 -17.25
N TRP A 271 -16.42 4.81 -16.37
CA TRP A 271 -15.59 5.98 -16.63
C TRP A 271 -14.59 5.72 -17.77
N GLN A 272 -13.98 4.52 -17.79
CA GLN A 272 -12.99 4.15 -18.83
C GLN A 272 -13.61 4.16 -20.22
N PHE A 273 -14.78 3.56 -20.39
CA PHE A 273 -15.42 3.55 -21.71
C PHE A 273 -15.67 4.98 -22.21
N ARG A 274 -16.20 5.87 -21.37
CA ARG A 274 -16.37 7.27 -21.73
C ARG A 274 -15.06 7.95 -22.15
N ALA A 275 -13.95 7.62 -21.48
CA ALA A 275 -12.64 8.21 -21.75
C ALA A 275 -11.99 7.70 -23.04
N VAL A 276 -12.35 6.48 -23.49
CA VAL A 276 -11.70 5.86 -24.67
C VAL A 276 -12.57 5.77 -25.90
N ARG A 277 -13.91 5.90 -25.79
CA ARG A 277 -14.85 5.69 -26.89
C ARG A 277 -14.57 6.56 -28.12
N ASP A 278 -14.15 7.79 -27.89
CA ASP A 278 -13.91 8.78 -28.94
C ASP A 278 -12.42 8.81 -29.36
N ARG A 279 -11.57 7.90 -28.86
CA ARG A 279 -10.21 7.73 -29.38
C ARG A 279 -10.29 7.13 -30.78
N PRO A 280 -9.45 7.57 -31.74
CA PRO A 280 -9.55 7.15 -33.16
C PRO A 280 -9.63 5.64 -33.33
N GLU A 281 -8.81 4.87 -32.62
CA GLU A 281 -8.76 3.41 -32.71
C GLU A 281 -10.04 2.75 -32.21
N THR A 282 -10.61 3.25 -31.11
CA THR A 282 -11.85 2.73 -30.52
C THR A 282 -13.05 3.10 -31.39
N ALA A 283 -13.12 4.35 -31.86
CA ALA A 283 -14.21 4.84 -32.74
C ALA A 283 -14.24 4.01 -34.04
N ALA A 284 -13.10 3.78 -34.69
CA ALA A 284 -13.01 2.96 -35.89
C ALA A 284 -13.53 1.52 -35.68
N LEU A 285 -13.25 0.91 -34.53
CA LEU A 285 -13.76 -0.43 -34.19
C LEU A 285 -15.28 -0.43 -33.95
N LEU A 286 -15.82 0.63 -33.35
CA LEU A 286 -17.27 0.81 -33.15
C LEU A 286 -17.99 1.00 -34.49
N ASP A 287 -17.47 1.86 -35.35
CA ASP A 287 -18.04 2.15 -36.66
C ASP A 287 -18.02 0.92 -37.60
N ALA A 288 -16.94 0.11 -37.50
CA ALA A 288 -16.84 -1.14 -38.24
C ALA A 288 -17.68 -2.30 -37.63
N GLY A 289 -18.32 -2.09 -36.46
CA GLY A 289 -19.09 -3.11 -35.75
C GLY A 289 -18.24 -4.23 -35.15
N LEU A 290 -16.90 -4.06 -35.15
CA LEU A 290 -15.96 -5.04 -34.58
C LEU A 290 -16.02 -5.06 -33.05
N ILE A 291 -16.39 -3.95 -32.45
CA ILE A 291 -16.85 -3.88 -31.06
C ILE A 291 -18.26 -3.25 -31.03
N ARG A 292 -19.10 -3.65 -30.08
CA ARG A 292 -20.45 -3.10 -29.92
C ARG A 292 -20.69 -2.72 -28.47
N ASP A 293 -21.26 -1.54 -28.27
CA ASP A 293 -21.64 -1.03 -26.95
C ASP A 293 -22.88 -1.76 -26.42
N LEU A 294 -22.71 -2.53 -25.35
CA LEU A 294 -23.80 -3.20 -24.65
C LEU A 294 -24.32 -2.34 -23.47
N GLY A 295 -23.63 -1.26 -23.13
CA GLY A 295 -24.01 -0.34 -22.07
C GLY A 295 -23.65 -0.78 -20.65
N VAL A 296 -24.02 0.07 -19.70
CA VAL A 296 -23.82 -0.17 -18.25
C VAL A 296 -24.94 -1.05 -17.70
N ARG A 297 -24.61 -2.24 -17.24
CA ARG A 297 -25.62 -3.22 -16.79
C ARG A 297 -25.08 -4.31 -15.89
N GLY A 298 -25.99 -5.13 -15.35
CA GLY A 298 -25.67 -6.28 -14.51
C GLY A 298 -25.47 -5.95 -13.04
N ALA A 299 -24.87 -6.86 -12.32
CA ALA A 299 -24.64 -6.74 -10.88
C ALA A 299 -23.68 -5.60 -10.53
N ARG A 300 -23.83 -5.06 -9.32
CA ARG A 300 -22.94 -4.01 -8.81
C ARG A 300 -21.62 -4.62 -8.32
N TRP A 301 -20.54 -3.92 -8.61
CA TRP A 301 -19.17 -4.23 -8.20
C TRP A 301 -18.64 -3.10 -7.31
N HIS A 302 -17.81 -3.45 -6.34
CA HIS A 302 -17.18 -2.52 -5.42
C HIS A 302 -15.71 -2.30 -5.82
N PRO A 303 -15.24 -1.06 -5.96
CA PRO A 303 -13.82 -0.79 -6.19
C PRO A 303 -13.02 -1.17 -4.95
N THR A 304 -11.83 -1.75 -5.18
CA THR A 304 -10.83 -1.97 -4.13
C THR A 304 -9.92 -0.76 -3.99
N SER A 305 -8.95 -0.82 -3.08
CA SER A 305 -7.99 0.27 -2.83
C SER A 305 -7.18 0.71 -4.06
N SER A 306 -7.14 -0.10 -5.10
CA SER A 306 -6.50 0.26 -6.38
C SER A 306 -7.42 1.04 -7.33
N LEU A 307 -8.67 1.29 -7.00
CA LEU A 307 -9.78 1.84 -7.79
C LEU A 307 -10.19 0.95 -8.98
N ARG A 308 -9.22 0.51 -9.77
CA ARG A 308 -9.44 -0.23 -11.03
C ARG A 308 -9.69 -1.73 -10.86
N THR A 309 -9.33 -2.31 -9.73
CA THR A 309 -9.75 -3.67 -9.40
C THR A 309 -11.08 -3.62 -8.69
N VAL A 310 -12.06 -4.33 -9.22
CA VAL A 310 -13.40 -4.39 -8.66
C VAL A 310 -13.69 -5.78 -8.09
N HIS A 311 -14.34 -5.79 -6.95
CA HIS A 311 -14.73 -6.97 -6.19
C HIS A 311 -16.24 -7.07 -6.07
N ARG A 312 -16.74 -8.28 -6.07
CA ARG A 312 -18.12 -8.62 -5.72
C ARG A 312 -18.09 -9.79 -4.76
N THR A 313 -18.70 -9.64 -3.60
CA THR A 313 -18.76 -10.67 -2.57
C THR A 313 -19.35 -11.96 -3.15
N GLY A 314 -18.69 -13.08 -2.90
CA GLY A 314 -19.08 -14.39 -3.41
C GLY A 314 -18.76 -14.64 -4.89
N ALA A 315 -18.29 -13.68 -5.65
CA ALA A 315 -17.85 -13.93 -7.03
C ALA A 315 -16.54 -14.74 -7.06
N PRO A 316 -16.37 -15.67 -8.02
CA PRO A 316 -15.18 -16.50 -8.12
C PRO A 316 -13.95 -15.72 -8.59
N ALA A 317 -14.15 -14.52 -9.13
CA ALA A 317 -13.11 -13.65 -9.63
C ALA A 317 -13.35 -12.19 -9.27
N MET A 318 -12.25 -11.45 -9.14
CA MET A 318 -12.17 -9.99 -9.21
C MET A 318 -11.80 -9.61 -10.64
N LEU A 319 -12.10 -8.37 -11.04
CA LEU A 319 -11.75 -7.85 -12.34
C LEU A 319 -10.80 -6.67 -12.18
N LYS A 320 -9.55 -6.78 -12.70
CA LYS A 320 -8.61 -5.66 -12.75
C LYS A 320 -8.74 -4.98 -14.10
N LEU A 321 -9.50 -3.90 -14.13
CA LEU A 321 -9.85 -3.14 -15.33
C LEU A 321 -8.74 -2.14 -15.67
N SER A 322 -8.66 -1.71 -16.92
CA SER A 322 -7.96 -0.48 -17.27
C SER A 322 -8.74 0.73 -16.79
N LEU A 323 -8.03 1.77 -16.37
CA LEU A 323 -8.60 3.04 -15.91
C LEU A 323 -7.64 4.19 -16.24
N ALA A 324 -7.95 5.00 -17.23
CA ALA A 324 -7.10 6.08 -17.74
C ALA A 324 -6.98 7.29 -16.79
N LEU A 325 -7.39 7.13 -15.54
CA LEU A 325 -7.16 8.12 -14.49
C LEU A 325 -5.69 8.13 -14.06
N HIS A 326 -5.17 9.33 -13.86
CA HIS A 326 -3.87 9.50 -13.23
C HIS A 326 -4.03 9.38 -11.70
N ILE A 327 -3.50 8.28 -11.15
CA ILE A 327 -3.60 7.97 -9.72
C ILE A 327 -2.18 7.84 -9.18
N THR A 328 -1.82 8.62 -8.16
CA THR A 328 -0.46 8.71 -7.64
C THR A 328 0.56 9.07 -8.74
N ASN A 329 1.39 8.15 -9.19
CA ASN A 329 2.49 8.41 -10.11
C ASN A 329 2.25 7.92 -11.54
N SER A 330 1.07 7.36 -11.88
CA SER A 330 0.83 6.83 -13.23
C SER A 330 -0.65 6.76 -13.61
N ARG A 331 -0.91 6.73 -14.91
CA ARG A 331 -2.19 6.25 -15.45
C ARG A 331 -2.35 4.77 -15.16
N ARG A 332 -3.58 4.31 -14.97
CA ARG A 332 -3.86 2.93 -14.56
C ARG A 332 -4.41 2.07 -15.71
N GLU A 333 -3.97 2.31 -16.94
CA GLU A 333 -4.22 1.40 -18.07
C GLU A 333 -3.25 0.21 -18.00
N ASN A 334 -3.73 -1.00 -18.27
CA ASN A 334 -2.87 -2.19 -18.29
C ASN A 334 -2.06 -2.19 -19.59
N LEU A 335 -0.80 -2.58 -19.49
CA LEU A 335 0.04 -2.81 -20.65
C LEU A 335 -0.08 -4.28 -21.09
N ARG A 336 0.02 -4.57 -22.41
CA ARG A 336 -0.06 -5.93 -22.94
C ARG A 336 0.92 -6.87 -22.24
N LYS A 337 2.15 -6.44 -21.99
CA LYS A 337 3.16 -7.21 -21.28
C LYS A 337 2.74 -7.61 -19.86
N GLU A 338 1.96 -6.78 -19.18
CA GLU A 338 1.45 -7.06 -17.83
C GLU A 338 0.32 -8.10 -17.86
N LEU A 339 -0.51 -8.09 -18.92
CA LEU A 339 -1.53 -9.11 -19.12
C LEU A 339 -0.88 -10.50 -19.29
N HIS A 340 0.15 -10.59 -20.13
CA HIS A 340 0.93 -11.82 -20.31
C HIS A 340 1.58 -12.28 -19.00
N ARG A 341 2.19 -11.36 -18.24
CA ARG A 341 2.90 -11.64 -16.98
C ARG A 341 2.04 -12.39 -15.98
N GLY A 342 0.78 -11.98 -15.78
CA GLY A 342 -0.14 -12.62 -14.84
C GLY A 342 -0.36 -14.11 -15.16
N VAL A 343 -0.63 -14.44 -16.42
CA VAL A 343 -0.85 -15.82 -16.90
C VAL A 343 0.43 -16.63 -16.86
N GLU A 344 1.55 -16.02 -17.26
CA GLU A 344 2.87 -16.64 -17.28
C GLU A 344 3.33 -17.04 -15.86
N VAL A 345 3.21 -16.14 -14.89
CA VAL A 345 3.47 -16.44 -13.47
C VAL A 345 2.55 -17.56 -12.98
N HIS A 346 1.26 -17.53 -13.31
CA HIS A 346 0.35 -18.62 -12.93
C HIS A 346 0.81 -19.97 -13.51
N ARG A 347 1.23 -20.03 -14.78
CA ARG A 347 1.78 -21.24 -15.42
C ARG A 347 3.05 -21.72 -14.72
N LEU A 348 4.00 -20.81 -14.46
CA LEU A 348 5.25 -21.10 -13.76
C LEU A 348 5.00 -21.73 -12.38
N LEU A 349 4.11 -21.14 -11.61
CA LEU A 349 3.78 -21.64 -10.28
C LEU A 349 3.14 -23.04 -10.32
N ARG A 350 2.35 -23.35 -11.35
CA ARG A 350 1.76 -24.68 -11.56
C ARG A 350 2.77 -25.73 -12.00
N ARG A 351 3.92 -25.33 -12.56
CA ARG A 351 5.04 -26.23 -12.93
C ARG A 351 5.85 -26.74 -11.72
N GLY A 352 5.22 -26.85 -10.55
CA GLY A 352 5.77 -27.45 -9.34
C GLY A 352 6.30 -26.43 -8.32
N LEU A 353 6.55 -25.19 -8.69
CA LEU A 353 7.06 -24.17 -7.76
C LEU A 353 6.08 -23.93 -6.59
N SER A 354 4.77 -23.82 -6.87
CA SER A 354 3.77 -23.63 -5.82
C SER A 354 3.65 -24.82 -4.87
N ARG A 355 3.91 -26.04 -5.34
CA ARG A 355 3.93 -27.23 -4.46
C ARG A 355 5.09 -27.18 -3.48
N ARG A 356 6.30 -26.85 -3.98
CA ARG A 356 7.49 -26.69 -3.13
C ARG A 356 7.30 -25.56 -2.12
N TRP A 357 6.74 -24.46 -2.58
CA TRP A 357 6.48 -23.31 -1.76
C TRP A 357 5.49 -23.61 -0.63
N ARG A 358 4.34 -24.22 -0.95
CA ARG A 358 3.34 -24.63 0.05
C ARG A 358 3.85 -25.70 1.03
N ALA A 359 4.79 -26.54 0.61
CA ALA A 359 5.43 -27.49 1.53
C ALA A 359 6.29 -26.78 2.59
N ALA A 360 6.96 -25.67 2.21
CA ALA A 360 7.76 -24.87 3.13
C ALA A 360 6.93 -23.82 3.89
N HIS A 361 5.90 -23.26 3.25
CA HIS A 361 5.07 -22.16 3.76
C HIS A 361 3.59 -22.40 3.44
N PRO A 362 2.91 -23.31 4.16
CA PRO A 362 1.52 -23.71 3.84
C PRO A 362 0.52 -22.56 3.95
N ASP A 363 0.81 -21.58 4.80
CA ASP A 363 -0.09 -20.47 5.12
C ASP A 363 0.09 -19.27 4.16
N PHE A 364 1.01 -19.37 3.18
CA PHE A 364 1.25 -18.31 2.20
C PHE A 364 0.92 -18.76 0.77
N ASP A 365 0.30 -17.87 -0.02
CA ASP A 365 0.12 -18.06 -1.46
C ASP A 365 0.07 -16.70 -2.20
N ILE A 366 -0.01 -16.76 -3.53
CA ILE A 366 -0.25 -15.62 -4.42
C ILE A 366 -1.69 -15.66 -4.91
N VAL A 367 -2.38 -14.53 -4.87
CA VAL A 367 -3.64 -14.33 -5.60
C VAL A 367 -3.33 -14.33 -7.10
N ARG A 368 -3.92 -15.24 -7.84
CA ARG A 368 -3.55 -15.51 -9.24
C ARG A 368 -4.29 -14.60 -10.21
N ASP A 369 -3.62 -14.24 -11.29
CA ASP A 369 -4.18 -13.54 -12.44
C ASP A 369 -4.12 -14.47 -13.68
N PRO A 370 -4.93 -15.54 -13.72
CA PRO A 370 -4.77 -16.64 -14.66
C PRO A 370 -5.38 -16.41 -16.04
N ALA A 371 -6.08 -15.29 -16.26
CA ALA A 371 -6.74 -15.03 -17.54
C ALA A 371 -6.87 -13.52 -17.79
N TRP A 372 -6.92 -13.15 -19.08
CA TRP A 372 -7.18 -11.79 -19.51
C TRP A 372 -7.89 -11.78 -20.88
N LEU A 373 -8.59 -10.65 -21.15
CA LEU A 373 -9.11 -10.29 -22.47
C LEU A 373 -8.65 -8.88 -22.81
N ALA A 374 -8.45 -8.63 -24.09
CA ALA A 374 -8.12 -7.33 -24.64
C ALA A 374 -8.62 -7.21 -26.07
N VAL A 375 -8.59 -6.00 -26.62
CA VAL A 375 -8.92 -5.72 -28.01
C VAL A 375 -7.64 -5.37 -28.76
N ASP A 376 -7.50 -5.90 -29.96
CA ASP A 376 -6.49 -5.51 -30.94
C ASP A 376 -7.14 -4.75 -32.10
N ALA A 377 -6.38 -3.84 -32.70
CA ALA A 377 -6.76 -3.23 -33.95
C ALA A 377 -6.67 -4.28 -35.09
N PRO A 378 -7.32 -4.04 -36.25
CA PRO A 378 -7.27 -4.97 -37.38
C PRO A 378 -5.86 -5.28 -37.89
N ASP A 379 -4.90 -4.41 -37.67
CA ASP A 379 -3.47 -4.61 -37.97
C ASP A 379 -2.72 -5.46 -36.93
N GLY A 380 -3.39 -5.87 -35.85
CA GLY A 380 -2.85 -6.69 -34.76
C GLY A 380 -2.20 -5.90 -33.62
N GLY A 381 -2.19 -4.57 -33.68
CA GLY A 381 -1.69 -3.74 -32.58
C GLY A 381 -2.67 -3.71 -31.39
N PRO A 382 -2.18 -3.67 -30.13
CA PRO A 382 -3.06 -3.57 -28.97
C PRO A 382 -3.76 -2.21 -28.89
N VAL A 383 -5.08 -2.19 -28.61
CA VAL A 383 -5.85 -0.96 -28.37
C VAL A 383 -5.80 -0.65 -26.88
N PRO A 384 -5.12 0.45 -26.45
CA PRO A 384 -4.94 0.75 -25.03
C PRO A 384 -6.26 1.02 -24.31
N GLY A 385 -6.42 0.45 -23.12
CA GLY A 385 -7.56 0.71 -22.27
C GLY A 385 -8.80 -0.15 -22.54
N LEU A 386 -8.79 -0.99 -23.58
CA LEU A 386 -9.82 -1.99 -23.87
C LEU A 386 -9.35 -3.38 -23.44
N ASP A 387 -9.20 -3.58 -22.15
CA ASP A 387 -8.65 -4.81 -21.58
C ASP A 387 -9.15 -5.08 -20.15
N VAL A 388 -9.01 -6.32 -19.71
CA VAL A 388 -9.30 -6.77 -18.35
C VAL A 388 -8.44 -7.97 -17.95
N VAL A 389 -7.95 -7.96 -16.71
CA VAL A 389 -7.40 -9.15 -16.06
C VAL A 389 -8.48 -9.80 -15.20
N VAL A 390 -8.67 -11.11 -15.37
CA VAL A 390 -9.56 -11.92 -14.54
C VAL A 390 -8.73 -12.52 -13.40
N ARG A 391 -8.84 -11.93 -12.23
CA ARG A 391 -8.12 -12.30 -11.01
C ARG A 391 -8.91 -13.32 -10.22
N HIS A 392 -8.31 -14.44 -9.88
CA HIS A 392 -8.95 -15.43 -9.02
C HIS A 392 -9.27 -14.82 -7.64
N ASN A 393 -10.49 -15.04 -7.14
CA ASN A 393 -10.87 -14.64 -5.79
C ASN A 393 -10.80 -15.86 -4.85
N PRO A 394 -9.73 -16.00 -4.04
CA PRO A 394 -9.59 -17.15 -3.14
C PRO A 394 -10.30 -16.96 -1.80
N PHE A 395 -10.91 -15.80 -1.56
CA PHE A 395 -11.44 -15.42 -0.25
C PHE A 395 -12.92 -15.75 -0.13
N ARG A 396 -13.28 -16.23 1.05
CA ARG A 396 -14.68 -16.38 1.48
C ARG A 396 -15.12 -15.12 2.24
N PRO A 397 -16.40 -14.79 2.26
CA PRO A 397 -16.90 -13.65 3.05
C PRO A 397 -16.57 -13.74 4.55
N SER A 398 -16.41 -14.97 5.07
CA SER A 398 -16.06 -15.24 6.47
C SER A 398 -14.58 -15.09 6.79
N ASP A 399 -13.71 -15.04 5.79
CA ASP A 399 -12.27 -14.96 5.99
C ASP A 399 -11.87 -13.55 6.47
N ASP A 400 -11.14 -13.48 7.57
CA ASP A 400 -10.56 -12.21 8.03
C ASP A 400 -9.30 -11.90 7.22
N VAL A 401 -9.48 -11.29 6.06
CA VAL A 401 -8.41 -10.91 5.13
C VAL A 401 -8.34 -9.40 5.04
N THR A 402 -7.13 -8.85 5.23
CA THR A 402 -6.92 -7.40 5.20
C THR A 402 -5.64 -7.05 4.45
N CYS A 403 -5.68 -6.06 3.54
CA CYS A 403 -4.43 -5.50 3.07
C CYS A 403 -3.71 -4.78 4.22
N VAL A 404 -2.39 -4.96 4.31
CA VAL A 404 -1.59 -4.38 5.41
C VAL A 404 -1.76 -2.87 5.48
N ALA A 405 -1.84 -2.20 4.32
CA ALA A 405 -2.10 -0.75 4.27
C ALA A 405 -3.41 -0.37 4.99
N GLY A 406 -4.50 -1.10 4.75
CA GLY A 406 -5.79 -0.86 5.43
C GLY A 406 -5.78 -1.25 6.90
N LEU A 407 -4.93 -2.22 7.30
CA LEU A 407 -4.78 -2.65 8.68
C LEU A 407 -4.10 -1.60 9.56
N VAL A 408 -3.08 -0.91 9.02
CA VAL A 408 -2.28 0.09 9.75
C VAL A 408 -2.78 1.53 9.58
N ALA A 409 -3.63 1.78 8.58
CA ALA A 409 -4.19 3.11 8.34
C ALA A 409 -5.01 3.62 9.54
N PRO A 410 -4.98 4.92 9.83
CA PRO A 410 -5.86 5.52 10.82
C PRO A 410 -7.33 5.23 10.51
N ASP A 411 -8.10 4.84 11.54
CA ASP A 411 -9.54 4.63 11.44
C ASP A 411 -10.25 5.99 11.61
N THR A 412 -10.70 6.52 10.49
CA THR A 412 -11.40 7.82 10.44
C THR A 412 -12.90 7.70 10.69
N ASP A 413 -13.44 6.49 10.86
CA ASP A 413 -14.83 6.26 11.24
C ASP A 413 -15.03 6.47 12.76
N GLN A 414 -13.93 6.71 13.52
CA GLN A 414 -13.95 7.01 14.95
C GLN A 414 -13.63 8.49 15.22
N PRO A 415 -14.09 9.06 16.34
CA PRO A 415 -13.77 10.44 16.70
C PRO A 415 -12.26 10.69 16.68
N ALA A 416 -11.87 11.89 16.26
CA ALA A 416 -10.48 12.31 16.22
C ALA A 416 -9.84 12.14 17.61
N ALA A 417 -8.81 11.31 17.69
CA ALA A 417 -8.05 11.08 18.90
C ALA A 417 -6.67 11.73 18.78
N ARG A 418 -6.10 12.18 19.91
CA ARG A 418 -4.74 12.75 19.95
C ARG A 418 -3.70 11.79 19.35
N VAL A 419 -3.90 10.49 19.51
CA VAL A 419 -3.12 9.42 18.88
C VAL A 419 -4.03 8.68 17.91
N PRO A 420 -3.70 8.61 16.61
CA PRO A 420 -4.50 7.89 15.64
C PRO A 420 -4.62 6.43 16.04
N ARG A 421 -5.79 5.86 15.85
CA ARG A 421 -6.02 4.43 16.06
C ARG A 421 -6.29 3.76 14.72
N SER A 422 -5.67 2.61 14.50
CA SER A 422 -5.93 1.75 13.34
C SER A 422 -6.66 0.49 13.78
N ARG A 423 -7.09 -0.31 12.80
CA ARG A 423 -7.58 -1.67 13.07
C ARG A 423 -6.53 -2.50 13.83
N LEU A 424 -5.23 -2.37 13.47
CA LEU A 424 -4.12 -3.02 14.18
C LEU A 424 -4.07 -2.61 15.65
N ALA A 425 -4.23 -1.32 15.95
CA ALA A 425 -4.25 -0.85 17.33
C ALA A 425 -5.42 -1.46 18.13
N GLY A 426 -6.58 -1.58 17.51
CA GLY A 426 -7.73 -2.26 18.10
C GLY A 426 -7.46 -3.75 18.39
N ILE A 427 -6.81 -4.45 17.45
CA ILE A 427 -6.42 -5.86 17.61
C ILE A 427 -5.44 -6.02 18.76
N VAL A 428 -4.35 -5.27 18.78
CA VAL A 428 -3.32 -5.33 19.84
C VAL A 428 -3.92 -5.02 21.21
N THR A 429 -4.79 -4.03 21.30
CA THR A 429 -5.46 -3.66 22.56
C THR A 429 -6.36 -4.79 23.06
N ARG A 430 -7.17 -5.40 22.19
CA ARG A 430 -8.02 -6.56 22.57
C ARG A 430 -7.19 -7.76 23.02
N LEU A 431 -6.14 -8.09 22.26
CA LEU A 431 -5.25 -9.20 22.60
C LEU A 431 -4.56 -8.96 23.95
N ALA A 432 -4.12 -7.73 24.23
CA ALA A 432 -3.52 -7.38 25.53
C ALA A 432 -4.54 -7.57 26.68
N GLY A 433 -5.77 -7.08 26.51
CA GLY A 433 -6.84 -7.28 27.49
C GLY A 433 -7.19 -8.76 27.74
N ARG A 434 -7.26 -9.57 26.67
CA ARG A 434 -7.59 -11.01 26.79
C ARG A 434 -6.46 -11.83 27.41
N THR A 435 -5.20 -11.49 27.14
CA THR A 435 -4.04 -12.23 27.61
C THR A 435 -3.48 -11.72 28.94
N GLY A 436 -3.95 -10.58 29.43
CA GLY A 436 -3.41 -9.91 30.61
C GLY A 436 -1.97 -9.39 30.44
N ARG A 437 -1.46 -9.32 29.20
CA ARG A 437 -0.07 -8.96 28.90
C ARG A 437 0.04 -7.47 28.53
N PRO A 438 1.21 -6.84 28.76
CA PRO A 438 1.48 -5.47 28.31
C PRO A 438 1.31 -5.34 26.78
N ARG A 439 0.72 -4.22 26.32
CA ARG A 439 0.50 -3.96 24.87
C ARG A 439 1.77 -4.09 24.04
N GLY A 440 2.91 -3.57 24.53
CA GLY A 440 4.20 -3.69 23.83
C GLY A 440 4.65 -5.12 23.60
N ALA A 441 4.44 -6.01 24.59
CA ALA A 441 4.78 -7.43 24.46
C ALA A 441 3.87 -8.14 23.45
N VAL A 442 2.57 -7.81 23.45
CA VAL A 442 1.61 -8.35 22.46
C VAL A 442 1.91 -7.83 21.07
N ALA A 443 2.23 -6.54 20.92
CA ALA A 443 2.60 -5.94 19.64
C ALA A 443 3.88 -6.58 19.06
N ALA A 444 4.89 -6.83 19.90
CA ALA A 444 6.12 -7.51 19.49
C ALA A 444 5.85 -8.95 19.02
N GLU A 445 5.03 -9.72 19.75
CA GLU A 445 4.66 -11.07 19.32
C GLU A 445 3.84 -11.04 18.02
N TRP A 446 2.89 -10.13 17.91
CA TRP A 446 2.12 -9.95 16.68
C TRP A 446 3.04 -9.67 15.49
N PHE A 447 4.02 -8.80 15.67
CA PHE A 447 5.01 -8.46 14.65
C PHE A 447 5.91 -9.65 14.28
N LEU A 448 6.35 -10.46 15.25
CA LEU A 448 7.14 -11.66 14.96
C LEU A 448 6.34 -12.71 14.16
N ARG A 449 5.05 -12.89 14.47
CA ARG A 449 4.14 -13.73 13.66
C ARG A 449 3.95 -13.16 12.26
N TYR A 450 3.83 -11.83 12.14
CA TYR A 450 3.80 -11.13 10.85
C TYR A 450 5.05 -11.44 10.01
N LEU A 451 6.24 -11.31 10.56
CA LEU A 451 7.49 -11.62 9.85
C LEU A 451 7.52 -13.08 9.36
N ARG A 452 7.04 -14.01 10.20
CA ARG A 452 6.98 -15.43 9.86
C ARG A 452 6.04 -15.71 8.68
N HIS A 453 4.83 -15.14 8.69
CA HIS A 453 3.79 -15.47 7.70
C HIS A 453 3.88 -14.63 6.43
N VAL A 454 4.51 -13.45 6.49
CA VAL A 454 4.61 -12.52 5.35
C VAL A 454 6.02 -12.49 4.77
N VAL A 455 7.00 -12.15 5.59
CA VAL A 455 8.35 -11.83 5.09
C VAL A 455 9.12 -13.09 4.70
N ARG A 456 9.11 -14.11 5.58
CA ARG A 456 9.85 -15.36 5.34
C ARG A 456 9.46 -16.07 4.03
N PRO A 457 8.18 -16.23 3.68
CA PRO A 457 7.78 -16.84 2.40
C PRO A 457 8.23 -16.06 1.17
N VAL A 458 8.23 -14.73 1.26
CA VAL A 458 8.65 -13.85 0.15
C VAL A 458 10.17 -13.93 -0.04
N LEU A 459 10.95 -13.96 1.05
CA LEU A 459 12.40 -14.21 1.00
C LEU A 459 12.70 -15.60 0.42
N TRP A 460 11.91 -16.62 0.76
CA TRP A 460 12.07 -17.97 0.23
C TRP A 460 11.89 -18.01 -1.29
N LEU A 461 10.91 -17.28 -1.83
CA LEU A 461 10.64 -17.25 -3.26
C LEU A 461 11.81 -16.63 -4.04
N ASP A 462 12.38 -15.54 -3.53
CA ASP A 462 13.58 -14.93 -4.12
C ASP A 462 14.78 -15.87 -4.06
N ALA A 463 15.06 -16.46 -2.89
CA ALA A 463 16.19 -17.37 -2.71
C ALA A 463 16.11 -18.63 -3.57
N HIS A 464 14.92 -19.24 -3.74
CA HIS A 464 14.73 -20.51 -4.42
C HIS A 464 14.39 -20.40 -5.90
N ALA A 465 13.84 -19.30 -6.33
CA ALA A 465 13.39 -19.11 -7.70
C ALA A 465 13.89 -17.83 -8.36
N GLY A 466 14.59 -16.97 -7.63
CA GLY A 466 15.02 -15.67 -8.15
C GLY A 466 13.84 -14.76 -8.51
N ILE A 467 12.73 -14.86 -7.76
CA ILE A 467 11.52 -14.09 -8.00
C ILE A 467 11.30 -13.17 -6.81
N ALA A 468 11.61 -11.89 -6.97
CA ALA A 468 11.28 -10.85 -6.02
C ALA A 468 9.88 -10.28 -6.31
N LEU A 469 9.17 -9.90 -5.25
CA LEU A 469 7.81 -9.40 -5.33
C LEU A 469 7.74 -7.93 -4.93
N GLU A 470 6.90 -7.15 -5.59
CA GLU A 470 6.50 -5.82 -5.17
C GLU A 470 5.56 -5.91 -3.95
N ALA A 471 6.07 -6.51 -2.86
CA ALA A 471 5.31 -6.85 -1.67
C ALA A 471 5.17 -5.65 -0.71
N HIS A 472 4.76 -4.50 -1.23
CA HIS A 472 4.40 -3.35 -0.40
C HIS A 472 3.08 -3.59 0.34
N GLN A 473 2.73 -2.73 1.29
CA GLN A 473 1.60 -2.91 2.21
C GLN A 473 0.24 -3.11 1.50
N GLN A 474 -0.01 -2.47 0.36
CA GLN A 474 -1.27 -2.63 -0.38
C GLN A 474 -1.35 -3.98 -1.11
N ASN A 475 -0.22 -4.51 -1.60
CA ASN A 475 -0.15 -5.80 -2.30
C ASN A 475 -0.01 -7.00 -1.36
N THR A 476 0.20 -6.76 -0.07
CA THR A 476 0.28 -7.79 0.97
C THR A 476 -1.05 -7.89 1.70
N LEU A 477 -1.68 -9.06 1.60
CA LEU A 477 -2.92 -9.40 2.28
C LEU A 477 -2.62 -10.32 3.45
N LEU A 478 -2.97 -9.89 4.65
CA LEU A 478 -2.78 -10.66 5.88
C LEU A 478 -4.09 -11.40 6.22
N LEU A 479 -3.96 -12.68 6.54
CA LEU A 479 -5.03 -13.49 7.10
C LEU A 479 -4.89 -13.49 8.61
N LEU A 480 -5.96 -13.16 9.30
CA LEU A 480 -6.01 -13.15 10.76
C LEU A 480 -6.84 -14.33 11.25
N ASP A 481 -6.42 -14.92 12.38
CA ASP A 481 -7.27 -15.89 13.08
C ASP A 481 -8.42 -15.20 13.82
N ALA A 482 -9.28 -16.00 14.46
CA ALA A 482 -10.45 -15.50 15.19
C ALA A 482 -10.10 -14.53 16.32
N ASP A 483 -8.87 -14.57 16.82
CA ASP A 483 -8.39 -13.69 17.87
C ASP A 483 -7.75 -12.39 17.32
N GLY A 484 -7.33 -12.41 16.08
CA GLY A 484 -6.65 -11.31 15.39
C GLY A 484 -5.13 -11.47 15.28
N TRP A 485 -4.58 -12.68 15.55
CA TRP A 485 -3.19 -12.97 15.29
C TRP A 485 -2.94 -13.25 13.80
N PRO A 486 -1.77 -12.88 13.26
CA PRO A 486 -1.34 -13.32 11.94
C PRO A 486 -1.34 -14.84 11.82
N ALA A 487 -2.11 -15.39 10.88
CA ALA A 487 -2.28 -16.82 10.64
C ALA A 487 -1.88 -17.24 9.22
N GLY A 488 -1.67 -16.29 8.33
CA GLY A 488 -1.24 -16.53 6.96
C GLY A 488 -1.20 -15.26 6.15
N ALA A 489 -0.74 -15.33 4.91
CA ALA A 489 -0.73 -14.17 4.04
C ALA A 489 -0.91 -14.54 2.55
N ARG A 490 -1.26 -13.53 1.76
CA ARG A 490 -1.29 -13.61 0.29
C ARG A 490 -0.58 -12.39 -0.29
N TYR A 491 0.15 -12.59 -1.36
CA TYR A 491 0.58 -11.50 -2.23
C TYR A 491 -0.42 -11.37 -3.39
N ARG A 492 -0.64 -10.16 -3.86
CA ARG A 492 -1.42 -9.89 -5.08
C ARG A 492 -0.70 -8.87 -5.94
N ASP A 493 -0.64 -9.06 -7.17
CA ASP A 493 -0.51 -8.18 -8.33
C ASP A 493 0.05 -8.97 -9.51
N ASN A 494 -0.22 -8.50 -10.74
CA ASN A 494 0.36 -9.05 -11.96
C ASN A 494 1.48 -8.16 -12.54
N GLN A 495 1.69 -6.97 -11.99
CA GLN A 495 2.71 -6.03 -12.47
C GLN A 495 4.04 -6.18 -11.70
N GLY A 496 3.96 -6.43 -10.40
CA GLY A 496 5.06 -6.36 -9.45
C GLY A 496 5.85 -7.67 -9.28
N TYR A 497 6.28 -8.29 -10.37
CA TYR A 497 7.22 -9.40 -10.37
C TYR A 497 8.54 -8.96 -10.98
N TYR A 498 9.65 -9.23 -10.27
CA TYR A 498 11.01 -9.02 -10.75
C TYR A 498 11.71 -10.37 -10.79
N PHE A 499 11.91 -10.92 -11.99
CA PHE A 499 12.69 -12.13 -12.21
C PHE A 499 14.16 -11.73 -12.36
N ARG A 500 15.02 -12.32 -11.51
CA ARG A 500 16.45 -12.06 -11.57
C ARG A 500 17.03 -12.52 -12.91
N GLU A 501 17.78 -11.66 -13.57
CA GLU A 501 18.44 -12.00 -14.83
C GLU A 501 19.37 -13.20 -14.67
N SER A 502 20.08 -13.30 -13.55
CA SER A 502 20.95 -14.45 -13.22
C SER A 502 20.23 -15.80 -13.15
N ARG A 503 18.89 -15.78 -12.99
CA ARG A 503 18.08 -17.01 -12.87
C ARG A 503 17.28 -17.33 -14.14
N ARG A 504 17.52 -16.60 -15.24
CA ARG A 504 16.79 -16.76 -16.51
C ARG A 504 16.81 -18.19 -17.01
N ALA A 505 17.98 -18.81 -17.11
CA ALA A 505 18.12 -20.18 -17.60
C ALA A 505 17.35 -21.21 -16.74
N GLU A 506 17.34 -21.03 -15.42
CA GLU A 506 16.60 -21.91 -14.51
C GLU A 506 15.08 -21.74 -14.65
N LEU A 507 14.61 -20.50 -14.79
CA LEU A 507 13.18 -20.21 -14.97
C LEU A 507 12.70 -20.66 -16.36
N ASP A 508 13.51 -20.47 -17.41
CA ASP A 508 13.21 -20.95 -18.76
C ASP A 508 13.15 -22.49 -18.81
N ALA A 509 14.06 -23.18 -18.11
CA ALA A 509 13.99 -24.65 -18.00
C ALA A 509 12.68 -25.13 -17.32
N ARG A 510 12.10 -24.33 -16.43
CA ARG A 510 10.81 -24.63 -15.79
C ARG A 510 9.61 -24.31 -16.68
N LEU A 511 9.66 -23.20 -17.38
CA LEU A 511 8.63 -22.73 -18.30
C LEU A 511 9.31 -22.14 -19.54
N PRO A 512 9.51 -22.95 -20.62
CA PRO A 512 10.16 -22.50 -21.84
C PRO A 512 9.49 -21.25 -22.44
N GLY A 513 10.28 -20.25 -22.82
CA GLY A 513 9.82 -18.99 -23.37
C GLY A 513 9.32 -17.97 -22.34
N ILE A 514 9.52 -18.22 -21.03
CA ILE A 514 9.13 -17.28 -19.97
C ILE A 514 9.84 -15.93 -20.16
N GLY A 515 9.10 -14.85 -20.01
CA GLY A 515 9.63 -13.48 -20.18
C GLY A 515 9.60 -12.95 -21.61
N ALA A 516 9.34 -13.79 -22.62
CA ALA A 516 9.36 -13.38 -24.03
C ALA A 516 8.32 -12.28 -24.35
N HIS A 517 7.17 -12.31 -23.69
CA HIS A 517 6.08 -11.34 -23.91
C HIS A 517 5.78 -10.47 -22.69
N SER A 518 6.39 -10.75 -21.55
CA SER A 518 6.05 -10.13 -20.27
C SER A 518 7.07 -9.12 -19.75
N ASP A 519 8.29 -9.10 -20.33
CA ASP A 519 9.37 -8.20 -19.93
C ASP A 519 9.60 -8.23 -18.40
N THR A 520 9.71 -9.44 -17.83
CA THR A 520 9.72 -9.64 -16.39
C THR A 520 11.12 -9.77 -15.82
N PHE A 521 12.12 -10.12 -16.66
CA PHE A 521 13.51 -10.24 -16.24
C PHE A 521 14.15 -8.87 -16.06
N VAL A 522 14.80 -8.69 -14.92
CA VAL A 522 15.43 -7.44 -14.51
C VAL A 522 16.82 -7.72 -13.96
N ALA A 523 17.78 -6.84 -14.22
CA ALA A 523 19.12 -6.93 -13.67
C ALA A 523 19.09 -7.09 -12.15
N ASP A 524 19.90 -8.00 -11.61
CA ASP A 524 19.87 -8.39 -10.18
C ASP A 524 20.03 -7.17 -9.25
N ARG A 525 20.90 -6.22 -9.59
CA ARG A 525 21.08 -4.99 -8.80
C ARG A 525 19.78 -4.15 -8.71
N VAL A 526 19.03 -4.04 -9.81
CA VAL A 526 17.75 -3.32 -9.82
C VAL A 526 16.71 -4.09 -9.03
N THR A 527 16.70 -5.43 -9.16
CA THR A 527 15.84 -6.31 -8.37
C THR A 527 16.08 -6.13 -6.87
N ASP A 528 17.36 -6.10 -6.42
CA ASP A 528 17.72 -5.90 -5.02
C ASP A 528 17.22 -4.55 -4.48
N GLU A 529 17.40 -3.48 -5.25
CA GLU A 529 16.95 -2.14 -4.89
C GLU A 529 15.41 -2.10 -4.74
N ARG A 530 14.68 -2.64 -5.71
CA ARG A 530 13.21 -2.68 -5.69
C ARG A 530 12.69 -3.55 -4.56
N PHE A 531 13.28 -4.71 -4.37
CA PHE A 531 12.88 -5.65 -3.34
C PHE A 531 13.12 -5.11 -1.93
N ALA A 532 14.29 -4.48 -1.68
CA ALA A 532 14.57 -3.79 -0.43
C ALA A 532 13.56 -2.66 -0.16
N TYR A 533 13.24 -1.85 -1.18
CA TYR A 533 12.27 -0.79 -1.02
C TYR A 533 10.87 -1.34 -0.69
N TYR A 534 10.33 -2.26 -1.49
CA TYR A 534 8.95 -2.69 -1.32
C TYR A 534 8.75 -3.55 -0.08
N LEU A 535 9.61 -4.57 0.14
CA LEU A 535 9.44 -5.48 1.27
C LEU A 535 9.93 -4.87 2.60
N ALA A 536 11.12 -4.28 2.63
CA ALA A 536 11.66 -3.76 3.89
C ALA A 536 11.17 -2.34 4.19
N ILE A 537 11.41 -1.37 3.31
CA ILE A 537 11.15 0.05 3.62
C ILE A 537 9.64 0.33 3.63
N ASN A 538 8.92 -0.03 2.58
CA ASN A 538 7.48 0.27 2.50
C ASN A 538 6.67 -0.63 3.44
N ASN A 539 6.94 -1.95 3.41
CA ASN A 539 6.11 -2.90 4.14
C ASN A 539 6.54 -3.01 5.61
N VAL A 540 7.71 -3.59 5.90
CA VAL A 540 8.11 -3.91 7.28
C VAL A 540 8.33 -2.66 8.12
N PHE A 541 9.11 -1.68 7.63
CA PHE A 541 9.31 -0.42 8.35
C PHE A 541 8.01 0.37 8.49
N GLY A 542 7.12 0.29 7.48
CA GLY A 542 5.80 0.89 7.59
C GLY A 542 4.93 0.28 8.69
N VAL A 543 5.01 -1.05 8.93
CA VAL A 543 4.33 -1.72 10.07
C VAL A 543 4.97 -1.32 11.39
N ILE A 544 6.32 -1.31 11.47
CA ILE A 544 7.05 -0.86 12.67
C ILE A 544 6.66 0.58 13.02
N GLY A 545 6.71 1.49 12.04
CA GLY A 545 6.35 2.89 12.25
C GLY A 545 4.89 3.09 12.65
N ALA A 546 3.97 2.26 12.11
CA ALA A 546 2.58 2.28 12.54
C ALA A 546 2.40 1.85 13.99
N LEU A 547 3.12 0.82 14.44
CA LEU A 547 3.11 0.39 15.85
C LEU A 547 3.73 1.44 16.77
N GLY A 548 4.81 2.12 16.35
CA GLY A 548 5.46 3.17 17.13
C GLY A 548 4.63 4.45 17.20
N SER A 549 4.25 5.00 16.06
CA SER A 549 3.50 6.27 15.97
C SER A 549 2.12 6.21 16.64
N GLN A 550 1.56 4.99 16.82
CA GLN A 550 0.32 4.72 17.55
C GLN A 550 0.56 4.31 19.00
N GLN A 551 1.80 4.41 19.50
CA GLN A 551 2.20 4.12 20.89
C GLN A 551 1.84 2.68 21.34
N LEU A 552 1.97 1.72 20.44
CA LEU A 552 1.70 0.31 20.71
C LEU A 552 2.97 -0.45 21.12
N ALA A 553 4.13 -0.07 20.57
CA ALA A 553 5.43 -0.63 20.87
C ALA A 553 6.55 0.38 20.59
N ASP A 554 7.73 0.18 21.18
CA ASP A 554 8.95 0.93 20.82
C ASP A 554 9.49 0.44 19.47
N GLU A 555 9.66 1.36 18.51
CA GLU A 555 10.22 1.03 17.20
C GLU A 555 11.63 0.45 17.27
N ARG A 556 12.47 0.90 18.21
CA ARG A 556 13.83 0.40 18.37
C ARG A 556 13.83 -1.09 18.74
N LEU A 557 12.91 -1.49 19.62
CA LEU A 557 12.72 -2.90 19.97
C LEU A 557 12.29 -3.73 18.77
N LEU A 558 11.36 -3.21 17.96
CA LEU A 558 10.87 -3.91 16.77
C LEU A 558 11.93 -3.95 15.67
N LEU A 559 12.75 -2.92 15.51
CA LEU A 559 13.89 -2.91 14.59
C LEU A 559 14.95 -3.95 15.03
N ALA A 560 15.24 -4.05 16.32
CA ALA A 560 16.13 -5.09 16.85
C ALA A 560 15.57 -6.50 16.60
N ALA A 561 14.25 -6.70 16.78
CA ALA A 561 13.58 -7.97 16.48
C ALA A 561 13.65 -8.30 14.97
N PHE A 562 13.46 -7.32 14.09
CA PHE A 562 13.60 -7.52 12.66
C PHE A 562 15.05 -7.81 12.25
N ARG A 563 16.02 -7.10 12.82
CA ARG A 563 17.45 -7.38 12.61
C ARG A 563 17.80 -8.83 12.97
N ARG A 564 17.32 -9.32 14.13
CA ARG A 564 17.52 -10.71 14.54
C ARG A 564 16.86 -11.69 13.56
N PHE A 565 15.63 -11.43 13.14
CA PHE A 565 14.94 -12.24 12.13
C PHE A 565 15.74 -12.32 10.82
N LEU A 566 16.32 -11.20 10.35
CA LEU A 566 17.16 -11.18 9.15
C LEU A 566 18.46 -11.96 9.34
N ALA A 567 19.10 -11.88 10.52
CA ALA A 567 20.29 -12.68 10.83
C ALA A 567 19.99 -14.18 10.84
N ASP A 568 18.86 -14.57 11.43
CA ASP A 568 18.37 -15.96 11.40
C ASP A 568 18.07 -16.39 9.94
N ALA A 569 17.46 -15.52 9.14
CA ALA A 569 17.18 -15.79 7.72
C ALA A 569 18.46 -15.91 6.88
N ALA A 570 19.46 -15.07 7.10
CA ALA A 570 20.76 -15.12 6.39
C ALA A 570 21.53 -16.42 6.72
N SER A 571 21.35 -16.95 7.93
CA SER A 571 21.98 -18.20 8.39
C SER A 571 21.21 -19.47 7.99
N ASP A 572 19.96 -19.32 7.52
CA ASP A 572 19.13 -20.46 7.14
C ASP A 572 19.57 -21.03 5.79
N PRO A 573 19.97 -22.32 5.70
CA PRO A 573 20.33 -22.97 4.45
C PRO A 573 19.27 -22.84 3.34
N ALA A 574 17.99 -22.74 3.73
CA ALA A 574 16.87 -22.57 2.81
C ALA A 574 16.74 -21.13 2.26
N LEU A 575 17.39 -20.14 2.85
CA LEU A 575 17.28 -18.72 2.45
C LEU A 575 18.62 -18.10 2.02
N ARG A 576 19.74 -18.79 2.23
CA ARG A 576 21.11 -18.27 2.03
C ARG A 576 21.42 -17.75 0.62
N HIS A 577 20.66 -18.16 -0.39
CA HIS A 577 20.85 -17.72 -1.79
C HIS A 577 20.12 -16.41 -2.10
N GLY A 578 19.30 -15.89 -1.18
CA GLY A 578 18.64 -14.59 -1.32
C GLY A 578 19.54 -13.47 -0.78
N PRO A 579 19.88 -12.43 -1.56
CA PRO A 579 20.82 -11.39 -1.13
C PRO A 579 20.23 -10.39 -0.14
N LEU A 580 18.89 -10.27 -0.07
CA LEU A 580 18.22 -9.20 0.67
C LEU A 580 18.53 -9.19 2.19
N PRO A 581 18.55 -10.33 2.92
CA PRO A 581 18.88 -10.30 4.36
C PRO A 581 20.26 -9.71 4.64
N ALA A 582 21.30 -10.13 3.89
CA ALA A 582 22.66 -9.61 4.04
C ALA A 582 22.73 -8.12 3.65
N LEU A 583 22.11 -7.72 2.54
CA LEU A 583 22.04 -6.32 2.11
C LEU A 583 21.45 -5.42 3.21
N LEU A 584 20.35 -5.82 3.82
CA LEU A 584 19.70 -5.04 4.88
C LEU A 584 20.52 -4.99 6.19
N LEU A 585 21.27 -6.06 6.50
CA LEU A 585 22.11 -6.12 7.70
C LEU A 585 23.41 -5.33 7.55
N ASP A 586 24.02 -5.35 6.37
CA ASP A 586 25.40 -4.90 6.17
C ASP A 586 25.48 -3.48 5.60
N SER A 587 24.48 -3.05 4.79
CA SER A 587 24.52 -1.72 4.19
C SER A 587 24.23 -0.63 5.23
N PRO A 588 25.08 0.41 5.34
CA PRO A 588 24.79 1.55 6.21
C PRO A 588 23.66 2.43 5.68
N VAL A 589 23.36 2.32 4.42
CA VAL A 589 22.34 3.12 3.71
C VAL A 589 21.46 2.24 2.84
N LEU A 590 20.25 2.70 2.56
CA LEU A 590 19.29 2.00 1.69
C LEU A 590 18.83 2.91 0.56
N ARG A 591 18.58 2.34 -0.61
CA ARG A 591 17.94 3.04 -1.72
C ARG A 591 16.43 3.09 -1.51
N CYS A 592 15.87 4.28 -1.46
CA CYS A 592 14.47 4.55 -1.16
C CYS A 592 13.82 5.34 -2.29
N LYS A 593 12.64 4.92 -2.71
CA LYS A 593 11.84 5.66 -3.69
C LYS A 593 11.41 7.00 -3.11
N ALA A 594 11.68 8.06 -3.86
CA ALA A 594 11.38 9.46 -3.52
C ALA A 594 10.10 9.90 -4.23
N ASN A 595 8.96 9.82 -3.55
CA ASN A 595 7.66 10.13 -4.15
C ASN A 595 7.46 11.63 -4.41
N LEU A 596 8.01 12.50 -3.57
CA LEU A 596 7.96 13.96 -3.76
C LEU A 596 8.83 14.36 -4.95
N LEU A 597 10.09 13.92 -5.01
CA LEU A 597 11.00 14.21 -6.13
C LEU A 597 10.48 13.60 -7.43
N THR A 598 9.93 12.39 -7.42
CA THR A 598 9.32 11.77 -8.61
C THR A 598 8.23 12.67 -9.19
N ARG A 599 7.38 13.26 -8.33
CA ARG A 599 6.32 14.18 -8.76
C ARG A 599 6.87 15.54 -9.19
N LEU A 600 7.88 16.05 -8.52
CA LEU A 600 8.56 17.30 -8.90
C LEU A 600 9.23 17.20 -10.28
N HIS A 601 9.73 16.02 -10.64
CA HIS A 601 10.32 15.76 -11.95
C HIS A 601 9.30 15.35 -13.02
N GLY A 602 8.00 15.27 -12.69
CA GLY A 602 6.94 14.93 -13.63
C GLY A 602 7.03 13.50 -14.19
N LEU A 603 7.70 12.57 -13.50
CA LEU A 603 7.87 11.21 -13.99
C LEU A 603 6.57 10.41 -13.89
N ASP A 604 6.33 9.57 -14.92
CA ASP A 604 5.25 8.58 -14.96
C ASP A 604 5.83 7.16 -14.89
N GLU A 605 5.37 6.38 -13.91
CA GLU A 605 5.88 5.03 -13.64
C GLU A 605 5.53 3.99 -14.71
N LEU A 606 4.71 4.33 -15.69
CA LEU A 606 4.41 3.46 -16.84
C LEU A 606 5.28 3.75 -18.06
N VAL A 607 6.06 4.84 -18.04
CA VAL A 607 6.84 5.29 -19.18
C VAL A 607 8.32 5.00 -18.98
N GLY A 608 8.94 4.35 -19.94
CA GLY A 608 10.37 4.07 -19.97
C GLY A 608 10.80 2.79 -19.23
N PRO A 609 12.12 2.54 -19.18
CA PRO A 609 12.70 1.41 -18.46
C PRO A 609 12.47 1.51 -16.94
N VAL A 610 12.40 0.36 -16.25
CA VAL A 610 12.09 0.27 -14.81
C VAL A 610 12.99 1.12 -13.93
N ASP A 611 14.25 1.29 -14.29
CA ASP A 611 15.25 2.06 -13.54
C ASP A 611 15.08 3.58 -13.66
N THR A 612 14.35 4.07 -14.67
CA THR A 612 14.12 5.51 -14.94
C THR A 612 12.72 5.99 -14.55
N GLN A 613 11.82 5.11 -14.15
CA GLN A 613 10.41 5.42 -13.86
C GLN A 613 10.18 6.24 -12.57
N SER A 614 11.13 6.25 -11.64
CA SER A 614 11.03 6.94 -10.36
C SER A 614 12.38 7.41 -9.88
N VAL A 615 12.39 8.50 -9.12
CA VAL A 615 13.60 8.96 -8.41
C VAL A 615 13.84 8.07 -7.19
N TYR A 616 15.08 7.66 -6.99
CA TYR A 616 15.54 6.96 -5.80
C TYR A 616 16.61 7.77 -5.08
N VAL A 617 16.42 7.99 -3.80
CA VAL A 617 17.37 8.64 -2.89
C VAL A 617 18.05 7.62 -2.00
N THR A 618 19.11 8.02 -1.34
CA THR A 618 19.79 7.25 -0.30
C THR A 618 19.30 7.73 1.05
N ILE A 619 18.91 6.79 1.92
CA ILE A 619 18.51 7.06 3.30
C ILE A 619 19.39 6.27 4.26
N THR A 620 19.57 6.76 5.47
CA THR A 620 20.24 6.02 6.56
C THR A 620 19.45 4.74 6.87
N ASN A 621 20.16 3.62 7.05
CA ASN A 621 19.53 2.34 7.36
C ASN A 621 19.14 2.27 8.84
N PRO A 622 17.85 2.25 9.20
CA PRO A 622 17.40 2.26 10.60
C PRO A 622 17.73 0.97 11.36
N LEU A 623 18.13 -0.10 10.67
CA LEU A 623 18.61 -1.32 11.32
C LEU A 623 20.03 -1.20 11.89
N ARG A 624 20.75 -0.13 11.56
CA ARG A 624 22.14 0.11 12.00
C ARG A 624 22.28 1.30 12.95
N CYS A 625 21.18 1.97 13.27
CA CYS A 625 21.14 3.08 14.22
C CYS A 625 21.05 2.59 15.67
#